data_eddf7668f1cb0b0815e69014fc4bd29a
#
_entry.id   eddf7668f1cb0b0815e69014fc4bd29a
#
_cell.length_a   1.000
_cell.length_b   1.000
_cell.length_c   1.000
_cell.angle_alpha   90.00
_cell.angle_beta   90.00
_cell.angle_gamma   90.00
#
_symmetry.space_group_name_H-M   'P 1'
#
loop_
_entity.id
_entity.type
_entity.pdbx_description
1 polymer ?
#
loop_
_entity_poly.entity_id
_entity_poly.type
_entity_poly.pdbx_seq_one_letter_code
_entity_poly.pdbx_strand_id
1 'polypeptide(L)'
;GVFIDGGYFAKIDEGLSRKKMGKVNVKGLFQYIPEMISKQFGIDRKLLYITEAHYYRGRFKATDAENRNLLLDERKFEDTLIENDIIFHYKHLRPLEGGGIIEKGIDTWFALDTYEMTLYRDFDYVVLISGDADHEMLARKLKALKTHTILLTWDPANTGSTSRFLSEEVCTHIDIMKLAGQNPDLLKRITTQK
;
A
#
# COMPACT_ATOMS: atom_id res chain seq x y z
N GLY A 1 10.33 -1.04 7.16
CA GLY A 1 10.04 -0.79 5.74
C GLY A 1 8.55 -0.79 5.47
N VAL A 2 8.08 0.05 4.56
CA VAL A 2 6.68 0.07 4.11
C VAL A 2 6.64 -0.13 2.61
N PHE A 3 5.89 -1.14 2.14
CA PHE A 3 5.77 -1.47 0.73
C PHE A 3 4.31 -1.45 0.29
N ILE A 4 4.02 -0.65 -0.74
CA ILE A 4 2.66 -0.35 -1.17
C ILE A 4 2.43 -0.90 -2.57
N ASP A 5 1.48 -1.82 -2.70
CA ASP A 5 0.89 -2.22 -3.96
C ASP A 5 -0.05 -1.11 -4.45
N GLY A 6 0.37 -0.40 -5.51
CA GLY A 6 -0.37 0.75 -6.03
C GLY A 6 -1.69 0.36 -6.70
N GLY A 7 -1.79 -0.86 -7.22
CA GLY A 7 -3.05 -1.41 -7.73
C GLY A 7 -4.08 -1.58 -6.62
N TYR A 8 -3.65 -2.15 -5.51
CA TYR A 8 -4.48 -2.29 -4.31
C TYR A 8 -4.81 -0.94 -3.69
N PHE A 9 -3.83 -0.04 -3.57
CA PHE A 9 -4.02 1.31 -3.04
C PHE A 9 -5.07 2.12 -3.82
N ALA A 10 -5.08 1.99 -5.16
CA ALA A 10 -6.10 2.61 -5.98
C ALA A 10 -7.51 2.06 -5.73
N LYS A 11 -7.64 0.76 -5.44
CA LYS A 11 -8.93 0.15 -5.05
C LYS A 11 -9.43 0.71 -3.71
N ILE A 12 -8.52 1.00 -2.77
CA ILE A 12 -8.87 1.69 -1.50
C ILE A 12 -9.46 3.07 -1.81
N ASP A 13 -8.76 3.88 -2.60
CA ASP A 13 -9.23 5.23 -2.98
C ASP A 13 -10.58 5.20 -3.69
N GLU A 14 -10.78 4.25 -4.59
CA GLU A 14 -12.06 4.06 -5.27
C GLU A 14 -13.17 3.68 -4.27
N GLY A 15 -12.90 2.76 -3.36
CA GLY A 15 -13.83 2.35 -2.31
C GLY A 15 -14.20 3.49 -1.37
N LEU A 16 -13.23 4.31 -0.95
CA LEU A 16 -13.46 5.51 -0.14
C LEU A 16 -14.31 6.54 -0.90
N SER A 17 -14.02 6.78 -2.17
CA SER A 17 -14.76 7.72 -3.02
C SER A 17 -16.22 7.28 -3.19
N ARG A 18 -16.48 6.00 -3.41
CA ARG A 18 -17.84 5.42 -3.46
C ARG A 18 -18.61 5.64 -2.15
N LYS A 19 -17.94 5.62 -1.03
CA LYS A 19 -18.49 5.88 0.31
C LYS A 19 -18.53 7.37 0.67
N LYS A 20 -18.16 8.27 -0.25
CA LYS A 20 -18.06 9.73 -0.04
C LYS A 20 -17.09 10.11 1.09
N MET A 21 -16.06 9.30 1.30
CA MET A 21 -15.03 9.50 2.33
C MET A 21 -13.76 10.15 1.78
N GLY A 22 -13.76 10.64 0.56
CA GLY A 22 -12.60 11.24 -0.10
C GLY A 22 -11.62 10.19 -0.62
N LYS A 23 -10.35 10.41 -0.40
CA LYS A 23 -9.23 9.53 -0.76
C LYS A 23 -8.38 9.24 0.49
N VAL A 24 -7.39 8.37 0.37
CA VAL A 24 -6.41 8.14 1.43
C VAL A 24 -5.62 9.43 1.68
N ASN A 25 -5.57 9.85 2.94
CA ASN A 25 -4.62 10.86 3.40
C ASN A 25 -3.28 10.15 3.68
N VAL A 26 -2.36 10.19 2.71
CA VAL A 26 -1.06 9.52 2.79
C VAL A 26 -0.29 9.95 4.03
N LYS A 27 -0.18 11.26 4.30
CA LYS A 27 0.49 11.79 5.48
C LYS A 27 -0.12 11.25 6.78
N GLY A 28 -1.45 11.27 6.88
CA GLY A 28 -2.17 10.75 8.05
C GLY A 28 -1.95 9.25 8.25
N LEU A 29 -1.96 8.47 7.16
CA LEU A 29 -1.71 7.03 7.20
C LEU A 29 -0.26 6.74 7.65
N PHE A 30 0.73 7.43 7.10
CA PHE A 30 2.14 7.24 7.44
C PHE A 30 2.47 7.66 8.88
N GLN A 31 1.80 8.66 9.42
CA GLN A 31 1.88 9.00 10.84
C GLN A 31 1.23 7.93 11.73
N TYR A 32 0.17 7.30 11.24
CA TYR A 32 -0.57 6.29 11.99
C TYR A 32 0.14 4.93 12.04
N ILE A 33 0.84 4.50 11.00
CA ILE A 33 1.51 3.20 10.94
C ILE A 33 2.41 2.94 12.16
N PRO A 34 3.37 3.81 12.53
CA PRO A 34 4.20 3.57 13.72
C PRO A 34 3.41 3.61 15.03
N GLU A 35 2.34 4.42 15.13
CA GLU A 35 1.47 4.43 16.32
C GLU A 35 0.70 3.12 16.47
N MET A 36 0.25 2.58 15.36
CA MET A 36 -0.43 1.29 15.30
C MET A 36 0.50 0.16 15.75
N ILE A 37 1.75 0.13 15.26
CA ILE A 37 2.78 -0.84 15.65
C ILE A 37 3.09 -0.69 17.15
N SER A 38 3.28 0.54 17.62
CA SER A 38 3.51 0.84 19.04
C SER A 38 2.41 0.25 19.94
N LYS A 39 1.15 0.47 19.59
CA LYS A 39 0.00 -0.05 20.35
C LYS A 39 -0.12 -1.57 20.26
N GLN A 40 0.11 -2.14 19.08
CA GLN A 40 -0.05 -3.57 18.84
C GLN A 40 1.00 -4.41 19.59
N PHE A 41 2.23 -3.91 19.69
CA PHE A 41 3.37 -4.67 20.24
C PHE A 41 3.90 -4.11 21.56
N GLY A 42 3.32 -3.04 22.10
CA GLY A 42 3.77 -2.43 23.37
C GLY A 42 5.13 -1.78 23.29
N ILE A 43 5.56 -1.30 22.11
CA ILE A 43 6.85 -0.67 21.88
C ILE A 43 6.71 0.85 22.03
N ASP A 44 7.69 1.52 22.67
CA ASP A 44 7.68 2.97 22.75
C ASP A 44 7.65 3.58 21.34
N ARG A 45 6.64 4.42 21.07
CA ARG A 45 6.46 5.11 19.78
C ARG A 45 7.72 5.86 19.32
N LYS A 46 8.52 6.36 20.27
CA LYS A 46 9.77 7.09 19.99
C LYS A 46 10.86 6.24 19.37
N LEU A 47 10.76 4.93 19.47
CA LEU A 47 11.71 3.98 18.88
C LEU A 47 11.29 3.51 17.48
N LEU A 48 10.11 3.91 17.00
CA LEU A 48 9.56 3.45 15.74
C LEU A 48 9.63 4.54 14.65
N TYR A 49 10.32 4.22 13.58
CA TYR A 49 10.51 5.08 12.41
C TYR A 49 10.22 4.29 11.15
N ILE A 50 9.63 4.93 10.14
CA ILE A 50 9.60 4.41 8.78
C ILE A 50 10.93 4.84 8.15
N THR A 51 11.82 3.90 7.92
CA THR A 51 13.15 4.15 7.36
C THR A 51 13.12 4.18 5.84
N GLU A 52 12.29 3.36 5.23
CA GLU A 52 12.07 3.32 3.78
C GLU A 52 10.59 3.05 3.48
N ALA A 53 10.09 3.70 2.44
CA ALA A 53 8.73 3.48 1.93
C ALA A 53 8.72 3.45 0.41
N HIS A 54 8.05 2.47 -0.17
CA HIS A 54 8.06 2.20 -1.60
C HIS A 54 6.64 1.98 -2.12
N TYR A 55 6.35 2.58 -3.28
CA TYR A 55 5.06 2.48 -3.97
C TYR A 55 5.27 1.95 -5.39
N TYR A 56 4.57 0.87 -5.77
CA TYR A 56 4.73 0.19 -7.05
C TYR A 56 3.45 0.24 -7.87
N ARG A 57 3.50 0.76 -9.10
CA ARG A 57 2.33 0.82 -9.97
C ARG A 57 2.68 0.90 -11.46
N GLY A 58 1.80 0.36 -12.30
CA GLY A 58 1.76 0.68 -13.71
C GLY A 58 1.21 2.08 -13.96
N ARG A 59 1.80 2.82 -14.90
CA ARG A 59 1.33 4.15 -15.31
C ARG A 59 1.23 4.27 -16.83
N PHE A 60 0.37 5.16 -17.27
CA PHE A 60 0.31 5.53 -18.68
C PHE A 60 1.60 6.24 -19.11
N LYS A 61 1.92 6.19 -20.42
CA LYS A 61 2.86 7.15 -20.99
C LYS A 61 2.25 8.55 -20.89
N ALA A 62 3.10 9.58 -20.81
CA ALA A 62 2.64 10.96 -20.61
C ALA A 62 1.58 11.39 -21.64
N THR A 63 1.81 11.05 -22.92
CA THR A 63 0.85 11.34 -24.02
C THR A 63 -0.50 10.64 -23.82
N ASP A 64 -0.50 9.39 -23.35
CA ASP A 64 -1.74 8.64 -23.12
C ASP A 64 -2.47 9.13 -21.88
N ALA A 65 -1.74 9.51 -20.84
CA ALA A 65 -2.29 10.12 -19.62
C ALA A 65 -2.91 11.50 -19.91
N GLU A 66 -2.25 12.31 -20.75
CA GLU A 66 -2.77 13.61 -21.19
C GLU A 66 -4.07 13.45 -21.98
N ASN A 67 -4.11 12.56 -22.97
CA ASN A 67 -5.31 12.27 -23.76
C ASN A 67 -6.49 11.76 -22.91
N ARG A 68 -6.22 11.19 -21.75
CA ARG A 68 -7.23 10.70 -20.77
C ARG A 68 -7.54 11.71 -19.67
N ASN A 69 -6.92 12.90 -19.70
CA ASN A 69 -7.01 13.91 -18.62
C ASN A 69 -6.56 13.39 -17.24
N LEU A 70 -5.64 12.44 -17.20
CA LEU A 70 -5.12 11.84 -15.95
C LEU A 70 -3.76 12.41 -15.55
N LEU A 71 -3.03 13.06 -16.47
CA LEU A 71 -1.64 13.47 -16.24
C LEU A 71 -1.49 14.39 -15.03
N LEU A 72 -2.38 15.37 -14.86
CA LEU A 72 -2.32 16.30 -13.74
C LEU A 72 -2.58 15.61 -12.39
N ASP A 73 -3.52 14.68 -12.35
CA ASP A 73 -3.83 13.95 -11.12
C ASP A 73 -2.70 12.97 -10.74
N GLU A 74 -2.07 12.32 -11.74
CA GLU A 74 -0.88 11.51 -11.54
C GLU A 74 0.26 12.35 -10.96
N ARG A 75 0.52 13.56 -11.49
CA ARG A 75 1.56 14.46 -10.98
C ARG A 75 1.30 14.93 -9.55
N LYS A 76 0.07 15.32 -9.23
CA LYS A 76 -0.31 15.70 -7.86
C LYS A 76 -0.13 14.54 -6.87
N PHE A 77 -0.39 13.33 -7.32
CA PHE A 77 -0.17 12.15 -6.48
C PHE A 77 1.33 11.86 -6.31
N GLU A 78 2.14 12.01 -7.36
CA GLU A 78 3.61 11.92 -7.26
C GLU A 78 4.17 12.94 -6.27
N ASP A 79 3.71 14.20 -6.32
CA ASP A 79 4.08 15.24 -5.35
C ASP A 79 3.74 14.78 -3.92
N THR A 80 2.55 14.19 -3.71
CA THR A 80 2.15 13.65 -2.41
C THR A 80 3.08 12.52 -1.95
N LEU A 81 3.53 11.64 -2.84
CA LEU A 81 4.48 10.57 -2.50
C LEU A 81 5.83 11.17 -2.10
N ILE A 82 6.35 12.14 -2.86
CA ILE A 82 7.61 12.83 -2.60
C ILE A 82 7.56 13.56 -1.24
N GLU A 83 6.49 14.30 -0.96
CA GLU A 83 6.29 15.03 0.29
C GLU A 83 6.24 14.12 1.54
N ASN A 84 6.02 12.83 1.35
CA ASN A 84 5.99 11.84 2.42
C ASN A 84 7.16 10.84 2.36
N ASP A 85 8.24 11.18 1.66
CA ASP A 85 9.46 10.37 1.52
C ASP A 85 9.19 8.96 0.98
N ILE A 86 8.20 8.81 0.07
CA ILE A 86 7.85 7.53 -0.55
C ILE A 86 8.51 7.45 -1.92
N ILE A 87 9.36 6.44 -2.11
CA ILE A 87 9.98 6.15 -3.39
C ILE A 87 8.97 5.43 -4.27
N PHE A 88 8.68 5.98 -5.45
CA PHE A 88 7.74 5.36 -6.36
C PHE A 88 8.44 4.66 -7.51
N HIS A 89 7.93 3.48 -7.83
CA HIS A 89 8.43 2.58 -8.87
C HIS A 89 7.35 2.43 -9.94
N TYR A 90 7.58 3.02 -11.10
CA TYR A 90 6.61 3.00 -12.19
C TYR A 90 7.07 2.17 -13.38
N LYS A 91 6.15 1.43 -13.95
CA LYS A 91 6.30 0.73 -15.21
C LYS A 91 5.21 1.15 -16.18
N HIS A 92 5.53 1.35 -17.45
CA HIS A 92 4.49 1.71 -18.40
C HIS A 92 3.50 0.56 -18.62
N LEU A 93 2.22 0.90 -18.57
CA LEU A 93 1.15 0.01 -19.00
C LEU A 93 1.35 -0.41 -20.45
N ARG A 94 0.97 -1.62 -20.79
CA ARG A 94 1.14 -2.18 -22.14
C ARG A 94 -0.21 -2.30 -22.84
N PRO A 95 -0.30 -1.93 -24.11
CA PRO A 95 -1.49 -2.20 -24.91
C PRO A 95 -1.62 -3.71 -25.15
N LEU A 96 -2.85 -4.19 -25.15
CA LEU A 96 -3.20 -5.56 -25.55
C LEU A 96 -3.56 -5.60 -27.03
N GLU A 97 -3.24 -6.72 -27.69
CA GLU A 97 -3.76 -7.05 -29.02
C GLU A 97 -5.29 -7.19 -28.92
N GLY A 98 -6.03 -6.39 -29.68
CA GLY A 98 -7.52 -6.36 -29.61
C GLY A 98 -8.09 -5.23 -28.76
N GLY A 99 -7.25 -4.34 -28.24
CA GLY A 99 -7.66 -3.19 -27.44
C GLY A 99 -7.67 -3.50 -25.96
N GLY A 100 -7.46 -2.47 -25.16
CA GLY A 100 -7.30 -2.57 -23.71
C GLY A 100 -5.85 -2.33 -23.29
N ILE A 101 -5.64 -2.30 -21.98
CA ILE A 101 -4.36 -1.96 -21.38
C ILE A 101 -4.15 -2.88 -20.19
N ILE A 102 -2.94 -3.42 -20.06
CA ILE A 102 -2.56 -4.32 -18.98
C ILE A 102 -1.36 -3.78 -18.20
N GLU A 103 -1.45 -3.91 -16.89
CA GLU A 103 -0.30 -3.85 -16.00
C GLU A 103 0.42 -5.20 -16.02
N LYS A 104 1.73 -5.21 -16.23
CA LYS A 104 2.49 -6.46 -16.30
C LYS A 104 3.83 -6.36 -15.62
N GLY A 105 4.05 -7.24 -14.65
CA GLY A 105 5.30 -7.43 -13.94
C GLY A 105 5.57 -6.39 -12.85
N ILE A 106 4.55 -5.65 -12.39
CA ILE A 106 4.63 -4.81 -11.19
C ILE A 106 4.62 -5.68 -9.95
N ASP A 107 3.73 -6.67 -9.85
CA ASP A 107 3.65 -7.57 -8.71
C ASP A 107 4.95 -8.35 -8.49
N THR A 108 5.55 -8.80 -9.60
CA THR A 108 6.88 -9.44 -9.56
C THR A 108 7.95 -8.47 -9.08
N TRP A 109 7.94 -7.22 -9.56
CA TRP A 109 8.89 -6.20 -9.12
C TRP A 109 8.69 -5.86 -7.64
N PHE A 110 7.46 -5.61 -7.22
CA PHE A 110 7.08 -5.42 -5.82
C PHE A 110 7.62 -6.56 -4.93
N ALA A 111 7.39 -7.81 -5.33
CA ALA A 111 7.80 -8.97 -4.54
C ALA A 111 9.33 -9.11 -4.45
N LEU A 112 10.05 -8.91 -5.56
CA LEU A 112 11.50 -9.02 -5.60
C LEU A 112 12.18 -7.92 -4.78
N ASP A 113 11.79 -6.66 -4.98
CA ASP A 113 12.37 -5.52 -4.26
C ASP A 113 12.07 -5.62 -2.76
N THR A 114 10.82 -5.95 -2.39
CA THR A 114 10.46 -6.11 -0.97
C THR A 114 11.30 -7.20 -0.30
N TYR A 115 11.49 -8.34 -0.98
CA TYR A 115 12.33 -9.42 -0.46
C TYR A 115 13.79 -9.00 -0.35
N GLU A 116 14.35 -8.42 -1.42
CA GLU A 116 15.75 -7.99 -1.47
C GLU A 116 16.05 -6.92 -0.42
N MET A 117 15.21 -5.88 -0.32
CA MET A 117 15.38 -4.83 0.67
C MET A 117 15.26 -5.37 2.10
N THR A 118 14.31 -6.28 2.35
CA THR A 118 14.19 -6.92 3.67
C THR A 118 15.43 -7.72 4.03
N LEU A 119 16.07 -8.37 3.05
CA LEU A 119 17.29 -9.14 3.27
C LEU A 119 18.49 -8.26 3.62
N TYR A 120 18.60 -7.04 3.05
CA TYR A 120 19.79 -6.21 3.16
C TYR A 120 19.65 -5.00 4.10
N ARG A 121 18.43 -4.65 4.55
CA ARG A 121 18.17 -3.40 5.32
C ARG A 121 17.89 -3.61 6.80
N ASP A 122 17.89 -4.84 7.30
CA ASP A 122 17.67 -5.19 8.70
C ASP A 122 16.41 -4.52 9.30
N PHE A 123 15.28 -4.55 8.56
CA PHE A 123 14.02 -4.03 9.07
C PHE A 123 13.50 -4.89 10.23
N ASP A 124 13.17 -4.27 11.36
CA ASP A 124 12.45 -4.94 12.46
C ASP A 124 11.03 -5.34 12.03
N TYR A 125 10.39 -4.46 11.26
CA TYR A 125 9.04 -4.63 10.74
C TYR A 125 8.97 -4.32 9.25
N VAL A 126 8.28 -5.17 8.52
CA VAL A 126 7.88 -4.92 7.14
C VAL A 126 6.36 -4.78 7.07
N VAL A 127 5.87 -3.63 6.64
CA VAL A 127 4.44 -3.39 6.43
C VAL A 127 4.14 -3.52 4.94
N LEU A 128 3.29 -4.47 4.60
CA LEU A 128 2.75 -4.66 3.26
C LEU A 128 1.35 -4.04 3.19
N ILE A 129 1.17 -3.09 2.28
CA ILE A 129 -0.16 -2.55 1.95
C ILE A 129 -0.60 -3.18 0.64
N SER A 130 -1.25 -4.32 0.74
CA SER A 130 -1.75 -5.11 -0.39
C SER A 130 -2.90 -6.02 0.05
N GLY A 131 -3.67 -6.52 -0.91
CA GLY A 131 -4.70 -7.54 -0.71
C GLY A 131 -4.56 -8.69 -1.70
N ASP A 132 -3.55 -8.66 -2.56
CA ASP A 132 -3.41 -9.61 -3.66
C ASP A 132 -2.86 -10.96 -3.20
N ALA A 133 -3.50 -12.04 -3.65
CA ALA A 133 -3.06 -13.41 -3.42
C ALA A 133 -1.68 -13.70 -4.00
N ASP A 134 -1.29 -13.03 -5.07
CA ASP A 134 -0.01 -13.25 -5.74
C ASP A 134 1.20 -12.91 -4.83
N HIS A 135 0.96 -12.17 -3.74
CA HIS A 135 1.97 -11.86 -2.72
C HIS A 135 2.09 -12.92 -1.60
N GLU A 136 1.34 -14.03 -1.63
CA GLU A 136 1.43 -15.10 -0.63
C GLU A 136 2.86 -15.66 -0.52
N MET A 137 3.49 -15.95 -1.66
CA MET A 137 4.86 -16.46 -1.67
C MET A 137 5.88 -15.47 -1.14
N LEU A 138 5.68 -14.16 -1.36
CA LEU A 138 6.48 -13.11 -0.74
C LEU A 138 6.36 -13.19 0.79
N ALA A 139 5.13 -13.21 1.32
CA ALA A 139 4.89 -13.29 2.77
C ALA A 139 5.60 -14.49 3.42
N ARG A 140 5.52 -15.68 2.80
CA ARG A 140 6.25 -16.87 3.23
C ARG A 140 7.76 -16.69 3.26
N LYS A 141 8.31 -16.03 2.24
CA LYS A 141 9.76 -15.76 2.14
C LYS A 141 10.22 -14.75 3.19
N LEU A 142 9.45 -13.69 3.43
CA LEU A 142 9.75 -12.71 4.49
C LEU A 142 9.74 -13.36 5.89
N LYS A 143 8.79 -14.26 6.14
CA LYS A 143 8.75 -15.04 7.38
C LYS A 143 10.01 -15.90 7.58
N ALA A 144 10.54 -16.47 6.50
CA ALA A 144 11.80 -17.23 6.56
C ALA A 144 13.03 -16.34 6.89
N LEU A 145 12.98 -15.05 6.59
CA LEU A 145 14.00 -14.07 6.98
C LEU A 145 13.89 -13.65 8.46
N LYS A 146 12.89 -14.15 9.19
CA LYS A 146 12.59 -13.80 10.59
C LYS A 146 12.21 -12.33 10.80
N THR A 147 11.88 -11.61 9.75
CA THR A 147 11.38 -10.25 9.84
C THR A 147 9.88 -10.27 10.16
N HIS A 148 9.43 -9.44 11.10
CA HIS A 148 8.02 -9.39 11.46
C HIS A 148 7.20 -8.69 10.36
N THR A 149 6.45 -9.47 9.60
CA THR A 149 5.64 -8.97 8.48
C THR A 149 4.23 -8.63 8.94
N ILE A 150 3.82 -7.39 8.69
CA ILE A 150 2.49 -6.87 8.97
C ILE A 150 1.77 -6.64 7.64
N LEU A 151 0.66 -7.30 7.42
CA LEU A 151 -0.24 -7.01 6.31
C LEU A 151 -1.25 -5.95 6.78
N LEU A 152 -1.22 -4.80 6.15
CA LEU A 152 -2.18 -3.72 6.38
C LEU A 152 -3.19 -3.70 5.24
N THR A 153 -4.44 -4.02 5.56
CA THR A 153 -5.52 -4.04 4.59
C THR A 153 -6.57 -2.98 4.88
N TRP A 154 -7.22 -2.55 3.81
CA TRP A 154 -8.29 -1.56 3.89
C TRP A 154 -9.29 -1.80 2.77
N ASP A 155 -10.46 -2.34 3.10
CA ASP A 155 -11.55 -2.57 2.15
C ASP A 155 -12.80 -1.74 2.52
N PRO A 156 -12.79 -0.43 2.23
CA PRO A 156 -13.91 0.45 2.57
C PRO A 156 -15.21 0.11 1.83
N ALA A 157 -15.10 -0.51 0.66
CA ALA A 157 -16.26 -0.92 -0.13
C ALA A 157 -16.83 -2.29 0.27
N ASN A 158 -16.11 -3.04 1.10
CA ASN A 158 -16.43 -4.41 1.50
C ASN A 158 -16.58 -5.36 0.29
N THR A 159 -15.61 -5.27 -0.62
CA THR A 159 -15.60 -6.02 -1.89
C THR A 159 -14.92 -7.38 -1.77
N GLY A 160 -14.34 -7.70 -0.62
CA GLY A 160 -13.51 -8.88 -0.44
C GLY A 160 -12.17 -8.76 -1.16
N SER A 161 -11.65 -7.53 -1.28
CA SER A 161 -10.40 -7.26 -2.01
C SER A 161 -9.14 -7.78 -1.33
N THR A 162 -9.27 -8.40 -0.15
CA THR A 162 -8.14 -8.98 0.59
C THR A 162 -8.18 -10.49 0.48
N SER A 163 -7.09 -11.07 -0.01
CA SER A 163 -6.91 -12.52 -0.04
C SER A 163 -6.81 -13.08 1.38
N ARG A 164 -7.63 -14.11 1.65
CA ARG A 164 -7.55 -14.87 2.89
C ARG A 164 -6.20 -15.59 3.01
N PHE A 165 -5.73 -16.18 1.93
CA PHE A 165 -4.45 -16.91 1.91
C PHE A 165 -3.28 -15.99 2.27
N LEU A 166 -3.21 -14.78 1.69
CA LEU A 166 -2.19 -13.80 2.05
C LEU A 166 -2.26 -13.43 3.54
N SER A 167 -3.47 -13.21 4.06
CA SER A 167 -3.65 -12.83 5.47
C SER A 167 -3.26 -13.93 6.47
N GLU A 168 -3.30 -15.19 6.08
CA GLU A 168 -2.90 -16.35 6.90
C GLU A 168 -1.37 -16.57 6.88
N GLU A 169 -0.65 -16.07 5.88
CA GLU A 169 0.80 -16.23 5.74
C GLU A 169 1.64 -15.18 6.45
N VAL A 170 1.09 -14.01 6.75
CA VAL A 170 1.82 -12.94 7.46
C VAL A 170 1.90 -13.19 8.96
N CYS A 171 2.83 -12.51 9.64
CA CYS A 171 2.94 -12.60 11.11
C CYS A 171 1.75 -11.89 11.80
N THR A 172 1.30 -10.77 11.23
CA THR A 172 0.19 -9.98 11.76
C THR A 172 -0.64 -9.40 10.63
N HIS A 173 -1.94 -9.59 10.68
CA HIS A 173 -2.89 -8.96 9.77
C HIS A 173 -3.67 -7.86 10.50
N ILE A 174 -3.65 -6.66 9.96
CA ILE A 174 -4.35 -5.49 10.50
C ILE A 174 -5.31 -4.95 9.44
N ASP A 175 -6.58 -4.94 9.77
CA ASP A 175 -7.66 -4.42 8.93
C ASP A 175 -8.07 -3.03 9.43
N ILE A 176 -7.85 -2.01 8.61
CA ILE A 176 -8.17 -0.61 8.94
C ILE A 176 -9.66 -0.41 9.22
N MET A 177 -10.55 -1.09 8.50
CA MET A 177 -11.99 -0.94 8.74
C MET A 177 -12.41 -1.50 10.10
N LYS A 178 -11.78 -2.59 10.54
CA LYS A 178 -12.02 -3.13 11.90
C LYS A 178 -11.51 -2.16 12.97
N LEU A 179 -10.32 -1.59 12.79
CA LEU A 179 -9.78 -0.58 13.71
C LEU A 179 -10.63 0.69 13.73
N ALA A 180 -11.13 1.14 12.60
CA ALA A 180 -12.00 2.30 12.48
C ALA A 180 -13.36 2.08 13.18
N GLY A 181 -13.87 0.85 13.17
CA GLY A 181 -15.07 0.48 13.96
C GLY A 181 -14.89 0.68 15.46
N GLN A 182 -13.66 0.54 15.95
CA GLN A 182 -13.30 0.76 17.36
C GLN A 182 -12.88 2.22 17.65
N ASN A 183 -12.43 2.94 16.63
CA ASN A 183 -11.98 4.32 16.73
C ASN A 183 -12.48 5.14 15.51
N PRO A 184 -13.66 5.75 15.58
CA PRO A 184 -14.25 6.51 14.48
C PRO A 184 -13.39 7.71 14.00
N ASP A 185 -12.57 8.29 14.88
CA ASP A 185 -11.70 9.43 14.51
C ASP A 185 -10.51 8.99 13.65
N LEU A 186 -10.19 7.70 13.62
CA LEU A 186 -9.16 7.17 12.75
C LEU A 186 -9.42 7.51 11.28
N LEU A 187 -10.62 7.26 10.79
CA LEU A 187 -10.97 7.53 9.38
C LEU A 187 -10.83 9.01 9.03
N LYS A 188 -11.23 9.93 9.91
CA LYS A 188 -11.04 11.36 9.68
C LYS A 188 -9.58 11.75 9.52
N ARG A 189 -8.69 11.04 10.22
CA ARG A 189 -7.25 11.28 10.18
C ARG A 189 -6.59 10.74 8.91
N ILE A 190 -6.98 9.55 8.48
CA ILE A 190 -6.34 8.83 7.38
C ILE A 190 -7.08 8.94 6.04
N THR A 191 -8.18 9.73 5.99
CA THR A 191 -8.87 10.09 4.75
C THR A 191 -8.88 11.59 4.52
N THR A 192 -9.13 12.00 3.27
CA THR A 192 -9.29 13.41 2.90
C THR A 192 -10.74 13.88 3.08
N GLN A 193 -11.49 13.30 3.99
CA GLN A 193 -12.86 13.72 4.31
C GLN A 193 -12.91 15.22 4.62
N LYS A 194 -13.81 15.93 3.95
CA LYS A 194 -14.14 17.32 4.25
C LYS A 194 -15.26 17.40 5.26
#